data_1757d56d9eb3a9153fef67e9b08872ec
#
_entry.id   1757d56d9eb3a9153fef67e9b08872ec
#
_cell.length_a   1.000
_cell.length_b   1.000
_cell.length_c   1.000
_cell.angle_alpha   90.00
_cell.angle_beta   90.00
_cell.angle_gamma   90.00
#
_symmetry.space_group_name_H-M   'P 1'
#
loop_
_entity.id
_entity.type
_entity.pdbx_description
1 polymer ?
#
loop_
_entity_poly.entity_id
_entity_poly.type
_entity_poly.pdbx_seq_one_letter_code
_entity_poly.pdbx_strand_id
1 'polypeptide(L)'
;WCDHGHMGICADVLLLDEPTNHLDMDAIAWLEEFLINFENTVIVVSHDRYFLNKVCTQIADIDYAKIQLYAGNYDFWYESSQLMIKQMKEANKKKEEKIKELQEFIQRFSANASKSKQATSRKRALEKIELDDIKPSSRKYPYIDFRPKREIGNEVLTVSHISKTVEGEKLLDDVSFTVGHDDKIAFVGPNTKATTMLFKILAGEEKPDEGSFKWGVTTSQGYFPKDNTKEFDNDLIIVDWLTQYSEEKDATYVRGFLGRMLFAGDDGVKKVKVLSGGEKVRCMLSKLMIMAPNCLILDEPTNHLDMESITALNNGLIKFPGVILFSSQDHQFVQTTANRIIELTNTGLIDKQTTYDEYLANDELARKRQIMNMDVDGED
;
A
#
# COMPACT_ATOMS: atom_id res chain seq x y z
N TRP A 1 3.86 -33.93 -4.22
CA TRP A 1 3.33 -33.51 -5.52
C TRP A 1 2.57 -34.73 -6.06
N CYS A 2 1.24 -34.73 -5.97
CA CYS A 2 0.40 -35.82 -6.45
C CYS A 2 -0.06 -35.49 -7.85
N ASP A 3 0.26 -36.36 -8.77
CA ASP A 3 -0.34 -36.43 -10.09
C ASP A 3 -1.86 -36.55 -9.97
N HIS A 4 -2.54 -35.78 -10.81
CA HIS A 4 -3.99 -35.81 -11.04
C HIS A 4 -4.91 -35.42 -9.87
N GLY A 5 -5.12 -34.12 -9.68
CA GLY A 5 -6.45 -33.53 -9.50
C GLY A 5 -7.23 -33.79 -8.21
N HIS A 6 -6.72 -34.49 -7.23
CA HIS A 6 -7.37 -34.63 -5.93
C HIS A 6 -6.31 -34.53 -4.83
N MET A 7 -6.18 -33.34 -4.24
CA MET A 7 -5.64 -33.28 -2.89
C MET A 7 -6.65 -34.03 -2.00
N GLY A 8 -6.33 -35.27 -1.63
CA GLY A 8 -7.12 -36.06 -0.71
C GLY A 8 -7.00 -35.55 0.74
N ILE A 9 -7.29 -34.29 0.95
CA ILE A 9 -7.42 -33.68 2.28
C ILE A 9 -8.87 -33.90 2.70
N CYS A 10 -9.13 -35.02 3.39
CA CYS A 10 -10.38 -35.23 4.10
C CYS A 10 -10.39 -34.43 5.41
N ALA A 11 -10.21 -33.13 5.34
CA ALA A 11 -10.26 -32.23 6.49
C ALA A 11 -11.64 -31.59 6.58
N ASP A 12 -12.25 -31.60 7.77
CA ASP A 12 -13.49 -30.85 8.03
C ASP A 12 -13.25 -29.38 8.20
N VAL A 13 -12.05 -28.98 8.62
CA VAL A 13 -11.63 -27.58 8.80
C VAL A 13 -10.22 -27.39 8.24
N LEU A 14 -10.06 -26.41 7.39
CA LEU A 14 -8.79 -26.00 6.82
C LEU A 14 -8.33 -24.69 7.45
N LEU A 15 -7.13 -24.66 8.02
CA LEU A 15 -6.51 -23.49 8.62
C LEU A 15 -5.33 -23.07 7.76
N LEU A 16 -5.36 -21.83 7.25
CA LEU A 16 -4.33 -21.27 6.38
C LEU A 16 -3.81 -19.95 6.95
N ASP A 17 -2.50 -19.85 7.08
CA ASP A 17 -1.81 -18.64 7.52
C ASP A 17 -0.94 -18.12 6.38
N GLU A 18 -1.29 -16.93 5.88
CA GLU A 18 -0.64 -16.24 4.76
C GLU A 18 -0.37 -17.14 3.53
N PRO A 19 -1.40 -17.86 3.02
CA PRO A 19 -1.19 -18.89 2.01
C PRO A 19 -0.76 -18.36 0.64
N THR A 20 -0.93 -17.07 0.36
CA THR A 20 -0.52 -16.44 -0.90
C THR A 20 0.93 -16.03 -0.93
N ASN A 21 1.63 -16.02 0.22
CA ASN A 21 3.03 -15.66 0.29
C ASN A 21 3.89 -16.64 -0.52
N HIS A 22 4.79 -16.09 -1.33
CA HIS A 22 5.74 -16.81 -2.17
C HIS A 22 5.12 -17.70 -3.28
N LEU A 23 3.83 -17.54 -3.56
CA LEU A 23 3.17 -18.19 -4.69
C LEU A 23 3.22 -17.25 -5.92
N ASP A 24 3.31 -17.85 -7.09
CA ASP A 24 3.09 -17.14 -8.35
C ASP A 24 1.58 -16.96 -8.63
N MET A 25 1.26 -16.19 -9.64
CA MET A 25 -0.12 -15.84 -9.98
C MET A 25 -0.97 -17.06 -10.33
N ASP A 26 -0.38 -18.06 -11.00
CA ASP A 26 -1.10 -19.28 -11.41
C ASP A 26 -1.42 -20.15 -10.20
N ALA A 27 -0.48 -20.27 -9.27
CA ALA A 27 -0.68 -20.99 -8.02
C ALA A 27 -1.72 -20.29 -7.11
N ILE A 28 -1.73 -18.95 -7.06
CA ILE A 28 -2.75 -18.20 -6.33
C ILE A 28 -4.12 -18.41 -6.97
N ALA A 29 -4.25 -18.31 -8.29
CA ALA A 29 -5.51 -18.55 -8.99
C ALA A 29 -6.04 -19.97 -8.75
N TRP A 30 -5.16 -20.98 -8.79
CA TRP A 30 -5.53 -22.36 -8.44
C TRP A 30 -6.00 -22.49 -6.99
N LEU A 31 -5.29 -21.85 -6.05
CA LEU A 31 -5.66 -21.89 -4.63
C LEU A 31 -7.03 -21.22 -4.38
N GLU A 32 -7.29 -20.09 -5.02
CA GLU A 32 -8.59 -19.41 -4.97
C GLU A 32 -9.72 -20.31 -5.43
N GLU A 33 -9.56 -20.95 -6.60
CA GLU A 33 -10.56 -21.88 -7.15
C GLU A 33 -10.77 -23.08 -6.24
N PHE A 34 -9.68 -23.65 -5.70
CA PHE A 34 -9.75 -24.74 -4.74
C PHE A 34 -10.55 -24.35 -3.50
N LEU A 35 -10.27 -23.19 -2.90
CA LEU A 35 -10.94 -22.74 -1.66
C LEU A 35 -12.40 -22.35 -1.87
N ILE A 36 -12.75 -21.76 -3.03
CA ILE A 36 -14.13 -21.43 -3.38
C ILE A 36 -14.98 -22.70 -3.50
N ASN A 37 -14.41 -23.78 -4.03
CA ASN A 37 -15.08 -25.05 -4.21
C ASN A 37 -14.95 -26.00 -3.01
N PHE A 38 -14.24 -25.61 -1.95
CA PHE A 38 -14.10 -26.42 -0.75
C PHE A 38 -15.39 -26.43 0.06
N GLU A 39 -15.99 -27.62 0.23
CA GLU A 39 -17.34 -27.77 0.82
C GLU A 39 -17.40 -27.53 2.34
N ASN A 40 -16.25 -27.63 3.02
CA ASN A 40 -16.16 -27.54 4.48
C ASN A 40 -15.68 -26.14 4.93
N THR A 41 -15.34 -26.02 6.21
CA THR A 41 -14.94 -24.74 6.80
C THR A 41 -13.48 -24.40 6.48
N VAL A 42 -13.26 -23.19 5.98
CA VAL A 42 -11.92 -22.61 5.78
C VAL A 42 -11.76 -21.42 6.70
N ILE A 43 -10.67 -21.36 7.44
CA ILE A 43 -10.24 -20.21 8.20
C ILE A 43 -8.89 -19.77 7.63
N VAL A 44 -8.84 -18.55 7.08
CA VAL A 44 -7.64 -18.01 6.45
C VAL A 44 -7.24 -16.69 7.12
N VAL A 45 -5.94 -16.52 7.34
CA VAL A 45 -5.32 -15.25 7.70
C VAL A 45 -4.50 -14.79 6.50
N SER A 46 -4.76 -13.58 6.00
CA SER A 46 -4.01 -13.03 4.88
C SER A 46 -4.02 -11.51 4.90
N HIS A 47 -2.96 -10.90 4.36
CA HIS A 47 -2.88 -9.47 4.08
C HIS A 47 -3.23 -9.14 2.62
N ASP A 48 -3.50 -10.14 1.80
CA ASP A 48 -3.94 -9.99 0.42
C ASP A 48 -5.46 -9.72 0.35
N ARG A 49 -5.81 -8.44 0.15
CA ARG A 49 -7.20 -8.00 0.09
C ARG A 49 -7.98 -8.60 -1.08
N TYR A 50 -7.32 -8.77 -2.23
CA TYR A 50 -7.95 -9.34 -3.42
C TYR A 50 -8.31 -10.81 -3.16
N PHE A 51 -7.38 -11.58 -2.62
CA PHE A 51 -7.60 -12.95 -2.21
C PHE A 51 -8.74 -13.09 -1.20
N LEU A 52 -8.73 -12.26 -0.14
CA LEU A 52 -9.80 -12.25 0.86
C LEU A 52 -11.17 -11.91 0.26
N ASN A 53 -11.23 -10.94 -0.65
CA ASN A 53 -12.46 -10.56 -1.32
C ASN A 53 -13.04 -11.68 -2.19
N LYS A 54 -12.17 -12.46 -2.81
CA LYS A 54 -12.55 -13.52 -3.74
C LYS A 54 -12.98 -14.79 -3.03
N VAL A 55 -12.31 -15.15 -1.94
CA VAL A 55 -12.48 -16.44 -1.25
C VAL A 55 -13.39 -16.33 -0.04
N CYS A 56 -13.37 -15.24 0.72
CA CYS A 56 -14.05 -15.16 2.01
C CYS A 56 -15.52 -14.76 1.87
N THR A 57 -16.40 -15.49 2.58
CA THR A 57 -17.83 -15.17 2.72
C THR A 57 -18.16 -14.46 4.03
N GLN A 58 -17.23 -14.50 4.99
CA GLN A 58 -17.33 -13.85 6.29
C GLN A 58 -15.96 -13.33 6.70
N ILE A 59 -15.93 -12.22 7.44
CA ILE A 59 -14.72 -11.65 8.04
C ILE A 59 -14.81 -11.74 9.55
N ALA A 60 -13.81 -12.37 10.16
CA ALA A 60 -13.62 -12.38 11.61
C ALA A 60 -12.66 -11.25 12.00
N ASP A 61 -13.20 -10.20 12.57
CA ASP A 61 -12.44 -9.05 13.04
C ASP A 61 -12.01 -9.26 14.48
N ILE A 62 -10.70 -9.27 14.71
CA ILE A 62 -10.10 -9.42 16.04
C ILE A 62 -9.58 -8.07 16.49
N ASP A 63 -10.30 -7.42 17.38
CA ASP A 63 -9.90 -6.13 17.97
C ASP A 63 -10.26 -6.08 19.46
N TYR A 64 -9.43 -5.46 20.29
CA TYR A 64 -9.61 -5.35 21.75
C TYR A 64 -9.86 -6.68 22.47
N ALA A 65 -9.16 -7.75 22.08
CA ALA A 65 -9.34 -9.11 22.61
C ALA A 65 -10.77 -9.67 22.43
N LYS A 66 -11.49 -9.17 21.42
CA LYS A 66 -12.82 -9.67 21.01
C LYS A 66 -12.77 -10.08 19.55
N ILE A 67 -13.56 -11.09 19.23
CA ILE A 67 -13.78 -11.52 17.86
C ILE A 67 -15.18 -11.11 17.46
N GLN A 68 -15.32 -10.38 16.37
CA GLN A 68 -16.58 -9.99 15.80
C GLN A 68 -16.68 -10.51 14.36
N LEU A 69 -17.76 -11.24 14.06
CA LEU A 69 -18.01 -11.80 12.75
C LEU A 69 -18.88 -10.84 11.93
N TYR A 70 -18.48 -10.61 10.70
CA TYR A 70 -19.23 -9.85 9.70
C TYR A 70 -19.53 -10.75 8.50
N ALA A 71 -20.79 -10.79 8.07
CA ALA A 71 -21.16 -11.45 6.84
C ALA A 71 -20.76 -10.58 5.65
N GLY A 72 -20.10 -11.20 4.66
CA GLY A 72 -19.58 -10.53 3.47
C GLY A 72 -18.08 -10.67 3.33
N ASN A 73 -17.53 -10.07 2.27
CA ASN A 73 -16.11 -10.07 1.98
C ASN A 73 -15.38 -8.93 2.71
N TYR A 74 -14.07 -8.80 2.45
CA TYR A 74 -13.23 -7.79 3.08
C TYR A 74 -13.68 -6.35 2.77
N ASP A 75 -14.02 -6.03 1.53
CA ASP A 75 -14.44 -4.67 1.14
C ASP A 75 -15.74 -4.29 1.84
N PHE A 76 -16.71 -5.19 1.89
CA PHE A 76 -17.96 -4.95 2.62
C PHE A 76 -17.72 -4.70 4.12
N TRP A 77 -16.85 -5.50 4.76
CA TRP A 77 -16.47 -5.28 6.14
C TRP A 77 -15.79 -3.92 6.33
N TYR A 78 -14.84 -3.58 5.46
CA TYR A 78 -14.09 -2.31 5.54
C TYR A 78 -15.02 -1.10 5.41
N GLU A 79 -15.85 -1.06 4.39
CA GLU A 79 -16.81 0.02 4.16
C GLU A 79 -17.83 0.14 5.31
N SER A 80 -18.38 -0.99 5.76
CA SER A 80 -19.32 -1.04 6.88
C SER A 80 -18.69 -0.54 8.19
N SER A 81 -17.44 -0.94 8.46
CA SER A 81 -16.72 -0.51 9.66
C SER A 81 -16.41 1.00 9.63
N GLN A 82 -16.00 1.54 8.49
CA GLN A 82 -15.76 2.97 8.31
C GLN A 82 -17.05 3.78 8.46
N LEU A 83 -18.15 3.31 7.87
CA LEU A 83 -19.45 3.95 8.00
C LEU A 83 -19.94 3.97 9.45
N MET A 84 -19.80 2.85 10.16
CA MET A 84 -20.18 2.77 11.59
C MET A 84 -19.37 3.74 12.45
N ILE A 85 -18.05 3.81 12.27
CA ILE A 85 -17.19 4.76 12.98
C ILE A 85 -17.61 6.21 12.69
N LYS A 86 -17.89 6.53 11.43
CA LYS A 86 -18.37 7.86 11.02
C LYS A 86 -19.68 8.21 11.71
N GLN A 87 -20.67 7.32 11.68
CA GLN A 87 -21.98 7.52 12.33
C GLN A 87 -21.85 7.72 13.85
N MET A 88 -21.00 6.92 14.51
CA MET A 88 -20.74 7.08 15.94
C MET A 88 -20.08 8.43 16.26
N LYS A 89 -19.11 8.88 15.46
CA LYS A 89 -18.49 10.21 15.63
C LYS A 89 -19.50 11.34 15.46
N GLU A 90 -20.36 11.25 14.43
CA GLU A 90 -21.39 12.24 14.20
C GLU A 90 -22.45 12.27 15.34
N ALA A 91 -22.84 11.08 15.82
CA ALA A 91 -23.75 10.96 16.96
C ALA A 91 -23.13 11.56 18.23
N ASN A 92 -21.86 11.28 18.54
CA ASN A 92 -21.16 11.85 19.67
C ASN A 92 -21.01 13.37 19.54
N LYS A 93 -20.69 13.88 18.38
CA LYS A 93 -20.62 15.34 18.15
C LYS A 93 -21.95 16.04 18.48
N LYS A 94 -23.07 15.46 18.03
CA LYS A 94 -24.40 15.99 18.38
C LYS A 94 -24.69 15.92 19.88
N LYS A 95 -24.26 14.85 20.55
CA LYS A 95 -24.36 14.73 22.02
C LYS A 95 -23.50 15.77 22.73
N GLU A 96 -22.25 16.00 22.27
CA GLU A 96 -21.36 17.03 22.83
C GLU A 96 -21.92 18.44 22.67
N GLU A 97 -22.48 18.77 21.48
CA GLU A 97 -23.16 20.05 21.26
C GLU A 97 -24.32 20.23 22.22
N LYS A 98 -25.10 19.16 22.43
CA LYS A 98 -26.22 19.16 23.38
C LYS A 98 -25.77 19.31 24.83
N ILE A 99 -24.69 18.65 25.22
CA ILE A 99 -24.07 18.80 26.54
C ILE A 99 -23.66 20.27 26.75
N LYS A 100 -23.02 20.88 25.77
CA LYS A 100 -22.58 22.27 25.84
C LYS A 100 -23.76 23.24 26.00
N GLU A 101 -24.80 23.08 25.20
CA GLU A 101 -26.03 23.89 25.31
C GLU A 101 -26.67 23.78 26.70
N LEU A 102 -26.76 22.55 27.23
CA LEU A 102 -27.31 22.30 28.56
C LEU A 102 -26.45 22.91 29.67
N GLN A 103 -25.13 22.80 29.58
CA GLN A 103 -24.19 23.39 30.52
C GLN A 103 -24.28 24.92 30.52
N GLU A 104 -24.27 25.53 29.35
CA GLU A 104 -24.42 27.01 29.22
C GLU A 104 -25.74 27.51 29.81
N PHE A 105 -26.85 26.78 29.56
CA PHE A 105 -28.12 27.11 30.13
C PHE A 105 -28.15 26.99 31.67
N ILE A 106 -27.62 25.89 32.19
CA ILE A 106 -27.51 25.67 33.66
C ILE A 106 -26.66 26.75 34.31
N GLN A 107 -25.50 27.09 33.74
CA GLN A 107 -24.62 28.15 34.23
C GLN A 107 -25.32 29.52 34.25
N ARG A 108 -26.06 29.86 33.19
CA ARG A 108 -26.75 31.16 33.04
C ARG A 108 -27.94 31.33 33.98
N PHE A 109 -28.66 30.25 34.29
CA PHE A 109 -29.94 30.33 34.97
C PHE A 109 -29.96 29.62 36.36
N SER A 110 -28.89 29.02 36.81
CA SER A 110 -28.82 28.32 38.12
C SER A 110 -29.12 29.23 39.33
N ALA A 111 -28.72 30.51 39.24
CA ALA A 111 -28.96 31.50 40.28
C ALA A 111 -30.33 32.22 40.21
N ASN A 112 -31.14 31.96 39.18
CA ASN A 112 -32.39 32.64 38.96
C ASN A 112 -33.56 31.82 39.55
N ALA A 113 -34.19 32.34 40.60
CA ALA A 113 -35.26 31.65 41.32
C ALA A 113 -36.48 31.26 40.45
N SER A 114 -36.83 32.08 39.44
CA SER A 114 -37.95 31.80 38.52
C SER A 114 -37.65 30.68 37.52
N LYS A 115 -36.38 30.41 37.22
CA LYS A 115 -35.93 29.39 36.27
C LYS A 115 -35.26 28.18 36.90
N SER A 116 -35.15 28.16 38.24
CA SER A 116 -34.47 27.09 38.99
C SER A 116 -35.00 25.69 38.68
N LYS A 117 -36.35 25.53 38.59
CA LYS A 117 -36.96 24.26 38.19
C LYS A 117 -36.56 23.79 36.80
N GLN A 118 -36.40 24.73 35.84
CA GLN A 118 -35.94 24.42 34.48
C GLN A 118 -34.45 24.05 34.45
N ALA A 119 -33.60 24.73 35.24
CA ALA A 119 -32.20 24.41 35.38
C ALA A 119 -32.00 23.02 35.99
N THR A 120 -32.80 22.66 37.03
CA THR A 120 -32.79 21.32 37.62
C THR A 120 -33.21 20.22 36.66
N SER A 121 -34.27 20.46 35.85
CA SER A 121 -34.70 19.52 34.82
C SER A 121 -33.62 19.31 33.75
N ARG A 122 -32.94 20.37 33.34
CA ARG A 122 -31.87 20.29 32.35
C ARG A 122 -30.59 19.62 32.92
N LYS A 123 -30.32 19.80 34.20
CA LYS A 123 -29.26 19.09 34.91
C LYS A 123 -29.49 17.56 34.87
N ARG A 124 -30.72 17.14 35.18
CA ARG A 124 -31.12 15.72 35.06
C ARG A 124 -31.05 15.19 33.63
N ALA A 125 -31.34 16.02 32.62
CA ALA A 125 -31.20 15.66 31.22
C ALA A 125 -29.72 15.51 30.83
N LEU A 126 -28.84 16.37 31.36
CA LEU A 126 -27.38 16.27 31.16
C LEU A 126 -26.79 14.99 31.76
N GLU A 127 -27.24 14.61 32.96
CA GLU A 127 -26.78 13.38 33.64
C GLU A 127 -27.18 12.09 32.89
N LYS A 128 -28.15 12.15 31.98
CA LYS A 128 -28.61 11.02 31.17
C LYS A 128 -27.91 10.90 29.81
N ILE A 129 -27.11 11.89 29.41
CA ILE A 129 -26.42 11.86 28.14
C ILE A 129 -25.11 11.10 28.37
N GLU A 130 -25.05 9.89 27.85
CA GLU A 130 -23.82 9.10 27.75
C GLU A 130 -23.23 9.25 26.36
N LEU A 131 -21.95 9.62 26.29
CA LEU A 131 -21.20 9.54 25.05
C LEU A 131 -20.87 8.08 24.78
N ASP A 132 -21.06 7.66 23.53
CA ASP A 132 -20.61 6.36 23.13
C ASP A 132 -19.08 6.31 23.25
N ASP A 133 -18.58 5.31 23.96
CA ASP A 133 -17.14 5.08 24.09
C ASP A 133 -16.61 4.58 22.72
N ILE A 134 -16.29 5.52 21.85
CA ILE A 134 -15.60 5.23 20.61
C ILE A 134 -14.15 4.92 21.01
N LYS A 135 -13.91 3.66 21.37
CA LYS A 135 -12.53 3.21 21.52
C LYS A 135 -11.84 3.40 20.18
N PRO A 136 -10.77 4.20 20.13
CA PRO A 136 -10.00 4.29 18.88
C PRO A 136 -9.53 2.87 18.56
N SER A 137 -9.79 2.40 17.33
CA SER A 137 -9.34 1.06 16.90
C SER A 137 -7.89 0.83 17.30
N SER A 138 -7.54 -0.37 17.71
CA SER A 138 -6.14 -0.74 17.95
C SER A 138 -5.32 -0.66 16.65
N ARG A 139 -6.00 -0.67 15.51
CA ARG A 139 -5.40 -0.48 14.18
C ARG A 139 -5.00 0.97 13.99
N LYS A 140 -3.73 1.15 13.68
CA LYS A 140 -3.16 2.45 13.41
C LYS A 140 -2.76 2.52 11.95
N TYR A 141 -3.35 3.48 11.23
CA TYR A 141 -3.00 3.76 9.85
C TYR A 141 -1.89 4.82 9.82
N PRO A 142 -0.77 4.59 9.14
CA PRO A 142 0.20 5.65 8.92
C PRO A 142 -0.42 6.70 8.00
N TYR A 143 0.01 7.96 8.16
CA TYR A 143 -0.43 9.03 7.28
C TYR A 143 0.57 9.21 6.14
N ILE A 144 0.22 8.73 4.97
CA ILE A 144 1.05 8.79 3.76
C ILE A 144 0.43 9.79 2.79
N ASP A 145 1.15 10.86 2.53
CA ASP A 145 0.75 11.95 1.62
C ASP A 145 2.00 12.48 0.91
N PHE A 146 2.15 12.10 -0.35
CA PHE A 146 3.26 12.53 -1.17
C PHE A 146 2.92 13.86 -1.84
N ARG A 147 3.62 14.92 -1.48
CA ARG A 147 3.46 16.27 -2.04
C ARG A 147 4.74 16.67 -2.77
N PRO A 148 4.72 16.69 -4.11
CA PRO A 148 5.89 17.10 -4.86
C PRO A 148 6.21 18.56 -4.60
N LYS A 149 7.50 18.87 -4.48
CA LYS A 149 8.00 20.23 -4.28
C LYS A 149 7.87 21.08 -5.54
N ARG A 150 7.89 20.42 -6.70
CA ARG A 150 7.85 21.05 -8.02
C ARG A 150 6.83 20.33 -8.90
N GLU A 151 6.09 21.09 -9.68
CA GLU A 151 5.22 20.54 -10.72
C GLU A 151 6.06 19.85 -11.81
N ILE A 152 5.52 18.77 -12.35
CA ILE A 152 6.16 17.99 -13.41
C ILE A 152 5.77 18.56 -14.78
N GLY A 153 6.74 18.65 -15.69
CA GLY A 153 6.50 19.05 -17.10
C GLY A 153 6.04 17.88 -17.97
N ASN A 154 5.81 18.16 -19.23
CA ASN A 154 5.29 17.17 -20.18
C ASN A 154 6.32 16.09 -20.56
N GLU A 155 7.61 16.45 -20.63
CA GLU A 155 8.69 15.50 -20.86
C GLU A 155 9.20 14.95 -19.54
N VAL A 156 8.87 13.69 -19.24
CA VAL A 156 9.21 13.05 -17.97
C VAL A 156 10.40 12.12 -18.11
N LEU A 157 10.28 11.10 -18.97
CA LEU A 157 11.32 10.11 -19.14
C LEU A 157 11.26 9.54 -20.56
N THR A 158 12.41 9.41 -21.20
CA THR A 158 12.57 8.66 -22.45
C THR A 158 13.58 7.55 -22.22
N VAL A 159 13.20 6.32 -22.52
CA VAL A 159 14.04 5.11 -22.46
C VAL A 159 14.20 4.59 -23.87
N SER A 160 15.45 4.38 -24.31
CA SER A 160 15.76 4.00 -25.69
C SER A 160 16.72 2.83 -25.72
N HIS A 161 16.25 1.70 -26.24
CA HIS A 161 17.04 0.51 -26.55
C HIS A 161 17.92 -0.02 -25.40
N ILE A 162 17.39 0.00 -24.18
CA ILE A 162 18.13 -0.49 -23.01
C ILE A 162 18.22 -2.01 -23.04
N SER A 163 19.44 -2.50 -23.00
CA SER A 163 19.77 -3.93 -22.79
C SER A 163 20.73 -4.09 -21.62
N LYS A 164 20.56 -5.16 -20.86
CA LYS A 164 21.40 -5.49 -19.71
C LYS A 164 21.52 -6.98 -19.51
N THR A 165 22.75 -7.46 -19.39
CA THR A 165 23.08 -8.85 -19.07
C THR A 165 23.82 -8.89 -17.72
N VAL A 166 23.44 -9.82 -16.85
CA VAL A 166 24.05 -10.04 -15.54
C VAL A 166 24.38 -11.51 -15.40
N GLU A 167 25.62 -11.82 -15.09
CA GLU A 167 26.11 -13.20 -14.89
C GLU A 167 25.77 -14.17 -16.05
N GLY A 168 25.70 -13.64 -17.28
CA GLY A 168 25.36 -14.42 -18.48
C GLY A 168 23.85 -14.51 -18.79
N GLU A 169 22.99 -14.06 -17.86
CA GLU A 169 21.53 -13.96 -18.09
C GLU A 169 21.18 -12.58 -18.64
N LYS A 170 20.50 -12.54 -19.80
CA LYS A 170 20.00 -11.30 -20.40
C LYS A 170 18.70 -10.89 -19.70
N LEU A 171 18.78 -9.93 -18.79
CA LEU A 171 17.62 -9.46 -18.02
C LEU A 171 16.76 -8.46 -18.79
N LEU A 172 17.39 -7.60 -19.60
CA LEU A 172 16.70 -6.59 -20.41
C LEU A 172 17.16 -6.72 -21.87
N ASP A 173 16.22 -6.75 -22.78
CA ASP A 173 16.48 -6.86 -24.22
C ASP A 173 15.73 -5.79 -24.99
N ASP A 174 16.43 -4.81 -25.51
CA ASP A 174 15.92 -3.74 -26.38
C ASP A 174 14.67 -3.01 -25.82
N VAL A 175 14.73 -2.62 -24.56
CA VAL A 175 13.60 -1.98 -23.84
C VAL A 175 13.52 -0.50 -24.21
N SER A 176 12.40 -0.09 -24.80
CA SER A 176 12.13 1.30 -25.19
C SER A 176 10.70 1.71 -24.81
N PHE A 177 10.55 2.83 -24.12
CA PHE A 177 9.26 3.46 -23.80
C PHE A 177 9.46 4.92 -23.41
N THR A 178 8.37 5.68 -23.43
CA THR A 178 8.34 7.08 -22.97
C THR A 178 7.32 7.22 -21.87
N VAL A 179 7.54 8.14 -20.94
CA VAL A 179 6.66 8.41 -19.80
C VAL A 179 6.17 9.85 -19.87
N GLY A 180 4.86 10.01 -19.81
CA GLY A 180 4.18 11.30 -19.75
C GLY A 180 3.85 11.73 -18.31
N HIS A 181 3.37 12.97 -18.14
CA HIS A 181 3.13 13.58 -16.83
C HIS A 181 1.98 12.97 -16.01
N ASP A 182 1.06 12.25 -16.67
CA ASP A 182 -0.08 11.61 -16.01
C ASP A 182 0.12 10.11 -15.80
N ASP A 183 1.29 9.57 -16.17
CA ASP A 183 1.52 8.13 -16.16
C ASP A 183 1.72 7.58 -14.73
N LYS A 184 0.94 6.56 -14.40
CA LYS A 184 1.12 5.69 -13.24
C LYS A 184 1.28 4.26 -13.78
N ILE A 185 2.53 3.84 -13.92
CA ILE A 185 2.89 2.63 -14.64
C ILE A 185 3.19 1.51 -13.66
N ALA A 186 2.43 0.43 -13.75
CA ALA A 186 2.77 -0.80 -13.07
C ALA A 186 3.58 -1.71 -14.00
N PHE A 187 4.73 -2.15 -13.49
CA PHE A 187 5.55 -3.17 -14.13
C PHE A 187 5.13 -4.53 -13.58
N VAL A 188 4.62 -5.38 -14.44
CA VAL A 188 4.06 -6.68 -14.09
C VAL A 188 4.82 -7.82 -14.78
N GLY A 189 4.48 -9.05 -14.46
CA GLY A 189 5.05 -10.25 -15.08
C GLY A 189 6.00 -11.02 -14.15
N PRO A 190 6.41 -12.22 -14.58
CA PRO A 190 7.17 -13.15 -13.74
C PRO A 190 8.63 -12.72 -13.53
N ASN A 191 9.20 -11.95 -14.47
CA ASN A 191 10.61 -11.54 -14.40
C ASN A 191 10.84 -10.33 -13.50
N THR A 192 10.72 -10.52 -12.19
CA THR A 192 10.93 -9.46 -11.20
C THR A 192 12.38 -8.96 -11.17
N LYS A 193 13.36 -9.80 -11.55
CA LYS A 193 14.77 -9.39 -11.66
C LYS A 193 14.98 -8.34 -12.74
N ALA A 194 14.31 -8.48 -13.89
CA ALA A 194 14.37 -7.51 -14.98
C ALA A 194 13.78 -6.16 -14.53
N THR A 195 12.65 -6.17 -13.85
CA THR A 195 12.02 -4.95 -13.32
C THR A 195 12.93 -4.24 -12.30
N THR A 196 13.48 -4.98 -11.34
CA THR A 196 14.43 -4.44 -10.36
C THR A 196 15.66 -3.85 -11.05
N MET A 197 16.21 -4.52 -12.07
CA MET A 197 17.35 -4.03 -12.84
C MET A 197 17.04 -2.74 -13.59
N LEU A 198 15.88 -2.68 -14.25
CA LEU A 198 15.43 -1.47 -14.93
C LEU A 198 15.29 -0.30 -13.95
N PHE A 199 14.68 -0.52 -12.80
CA PHE A 199 14.53 0.52 -11.77
C PHE A 199 15.89 1.01 -11.22
N LYS A 200 16.85 0.12 -11.00
CA LYS A 200 18.22 0.51 -10.63
C LYS A 200 18.91 1.35 -11.70
N ILE A 201 18.73 1.01 -12.98
CA ILE A 201 19.25 1.80 -14.09
C ILE A 201 18.62 3.19 -14.10
N LEU A 202 17.29 3.29 -14.01
CA LEU A 202 16.57 4.56 -14.01
C LEU A 202 16.87 5.43 -12.78
N ALA A 203 17.16 4.80 -11.65
CA ALA A 203 17.60 5.48 -10.42
C ALA A 203 19.09 5.90 -10.46
N GLY A 204 19.85 5.45 -11.47
CA GLY A 204 21.27 5.78 -11.61
C GLY A 204 22.22 4.91 -10.77
N GLU A 205 21.74 3.82 -10.18
CA GLU A 205 22.57 2.87 -9.41
C GLU A 205 23.33 1.89 -10.30
N GLU A 206 22.79 1.60 -11.47
CA GLU A 206 23.38 0.69 -12.46
C GLU A 206 23.45 1.36 -13.82
N LYS A 207 24.38 0.90 -14.66
CA LYS A 207 24.50 1.36 -16.05
C LYS A 207 23.94 0.30 -17.00
N PRO A 208 23.21 0.69 -18.06
CA PRO A 208 22.86 -0.24 -19.11
C PRO A 208 24.09 -0.68 -19.90
N ASP A 209 24.06 -1.87 -20.49
CA ASP A 209 25.11 -2.33 -21.40
C ASP A 209 24.97 -1.68 -22.77
N GLU A 210 23.71 -1.51 -23.21
CA GLU A 210 23.35 -0.81 -24.44
C GLU A 210 22.16 0.12 -24.19
N GLY A 211 21.99 1.10 -25.07
CA GLY A 211 20.90 2.07 -24.99
C GLY A 211 21.17 3.22 -24.03
N SER A 212 20.13 4.01 -23.82
CA SER A 212 20.21 5.20 -22.98
C SER A 212 18.84 5.58 -22.41
N PHE A 213 18.84 6.39 -21.38
CA PHE A 213 17.62 7.02 -20.88
C PHE A 213 17.86 8.48 -20.52
N LYS A 214 16.81 9.27 -20.56
CA LYS A 214 16.87 10.69 -20.24
C LYS A 214 15.66 11.11 -19.42
N TRP A 215 15.92 11.65 -18.24
CA TRP A 215 14.91 12.34 -17.44
C TRP A 215 14.68 13.76 -17.91
N GLY A 216 13.43 14.21 -17.89
CA GLY A 216 13.08 15.61 -18.16
C GLY A 216 13.67 16.58 -17.13
N VAL A 217 13.94 17.79 -17.56
CA VAL A 217 14.60 18.83 -16.71
C VAL A 217 13.79 19.27 -15.48
N THR A 218 12.49 19.01 -15.49
CA THR A 218 11.60 19.33 -14.36
C THR A 218 11.43 18.19 -13.36
N THR A 219 11.99 17.01 -13.66
CA THR A 219 11.81 15.80 -12.85
C THR A 219 12.75 15.78 -11.65
N SER A 220 12.21 15.24 -10.55
CA SER A 220 12.96 14.85 -9.37
C SER A 220 12.53 13.45 -8.97
N GLN A 221 13.48 12.51 -8.88
CA GLN A 221 13.19 11.10 -8.66
C GLN A 221 13.33 10.76 -7.17
N GLY A 222 12.37 9.98 -6.67
CA GLY A 222 12.46 9.28 -5.40
C GLY A 222 12.44 7.78 -5.67
N TYR A 223 13.46 7.08 -5.18
CA TYR A 223 13.61 5.65 -5.40
C TYR A 223 13.41 4.85 -4.11
N PHE A 224 12.54 3.86 -4.18
CA PHE A 224 12.33 2.85 -3.15
C PHE A 224 12.85 1.51 -3.69
N PRO A 225 14.06 1.07 -3.27
CA PRO A 225 14.63 -0.18 -3.73
C PRO A 225 13.96 -1.39 -3.09
N LYS A 226 13.92 -2.52 -3.80
CA LYS A 226 13.43 -3.80 -3.28
C LYS A 226 14.23 -4.27 -2.06
N ASP A 227 15.56 -4.15 -2.12
CA ASP A 227 16.45 -4.37 -0.99
C ASP A 227 16.95 -3.02 -0.46
N ASN A 228 16.42 -2.64 0.68
CA ASN A 228 16.77 -1.39 1.37
C ASN A 228 17.77 -1.59 2.52
N THR A 229 18.39 -2.77 2.64
CA THR A 229 19.28 -3.11 3.76
C THR A 229 20.46 -2.14 3.87
N LYS A 230 21.03 -1.73 2.76
CA LYS A 230 22.17 -0.80 2.72
C LYS A 230 21.84 0.59 3.29
N GLU A 231 20.59 1.04 3.18
CA GLU A 231 20.13 2.33 3.72
C GLU A 231 20.19 2.36 5.26
N PHE A 232 20.07 1.20 5.89
CA PHE A 232 19.99 1.04 7.33
C PHE A 232 21.23 0.40 7.97
N ASP A 233 22.25 0.13 7.20
CA ASP A 233 23.53 -0.42 7.71
C ASP A 233 24.43 0.68 8.28
N ASN A 234 23.93 1.36 9.32
CA ASN A 234 24.67 2.38 10.05
C ASN A 234 24.15 2.50 11.48
N ASP A 235 24.86 3.28 12.31
CA ASP A 235 24.56 3.45 13.74
C ASP A 235 23.70 4.67 14.07
N LEU A 236 23.14 5.35 13.07
CA LEU A 236 22.30 6.52 13.28
C LEU A 236 20.99 6.15 13.98
N ILE A 237 20.47 7.06 14.75
CA ILE A 237 19.08 7.00 15.21
C ILE A 237 18.14 7.45 14.08
N ILE A 238 16.87 7.01 14.14
CA ILE A 238 15.89 7.26 13.06
C ILE A 238 15.77 8.75 12.73
N VAL A 239 15.72 9.62 13.74
CA VAL A 239 15.60 11.08 13.55
C VAL A 239 16.79 11.61 12.77
N ASP A 240 18.01 11.25 13.15
CA ASP A 240 19.23 11.73 12.49
C ASP A 240 19.35 11.17 11.07
N TRP A 241 18.98 9.90 10.89
CA TRP A 241 18.94 9.26 9.58
C TRP A 241 17.99 10.01 8.63
N LEU A 242 16.77 10.31 9.07
CA LEU A 242 15.79 11.03 8.23
C LEU A 242 16.19 12.49 7.99
N THR A 243 16.83 13.15 8.95
CA THR A 243 17.30 14.54 8.85
C THR A 243 18.28 14.75 7.70
N GLN A 244 19.06 13.72 7.31
CA GLN A 244 19.97 13.81 6.17
C GLN A 244 19.27 14.16 4.87
N TYR A 245 18.04 13.72 4.69
CA TYR A 245 17.24 13.87 3.47
C TYR A 245 16.31 15.10 3.51
N SER A 246 16.22 15.78 4.65
CA SER A 246 15.39 16.98 4.83
C SER A 246 16.17 18.23 4.51
N GLU A 247 15.53 19.19 3.84
CA GLU A 247 16.06 20.56 3.73
C GLU A 247 15.91 21.31 5.05
N GLU A 248 14.77 21.14 5.71
CA GLU A 248 14.51 21.65 7.06
C GLU A 248 15.19 20.74 8.08
N LYS A 249 16.21 21.27 8.77
CA LYS A 249 17.02 20.50 9.72
C LYS A 249 16.47 20.51 11.16
N ASP A 250 15.32 21.17 11.39
CA ASP A 250 14.69 21.15 12.70
C ASP A 250 14.19 19.76 13.09
N ALA A 251 14.62 19.29 14.26
CA ALA A 251 14.27 17.99 14.77
C ALA A 251 12.74 17.81 14.99
N THR A 252 12.03 18.88 15.30
CA THR A 252 10.57 18.88 15.50
C THR A 252 9.87 18.62 14.19
N TYR A 253 10.33 19.25 13.10
CA TYR A 253 9.81 19.03 11.75
C TYR A 253 9.99 17.57 11.31
N VAL A 254 11.21 17.02 11.46
CA VAL A 254 11.53 15.64 11.11
C VAL A 254 10.72 14.63 11.94
N ARG A 255 10.61 14.87 13.26
CA ARG A 255 9.79 14.04 14.15
C ARG A 255 8.30 14.05 13.77
N GLY A 256 7.82 15.15 13.19
CA GLY A 256 6.47 15.25 12.66
C GLY A 256 6.20 14.25 11.52
N PHE A 257 7.15 14.02 10.64
CA PHE A 257 7.06 12.97 9.61
C PHE A 257 7.06 11.57 10.22
N LEU A 258 7.97 11.32 11.15
CA LEU A 258 8.07 10.03 11.82
C LEU A 258 6.80 9.71 12.63
N GLY A 259 6.24 10.70 13.32
CA GLY A 259 5.00 10.54 14.07
C GLY A 259 3.81 10.15 13.17
N ARG A 260 3.71 10.74 11.97
CA ARG A 260 2.71 10.36 10.97
C ARG A 260 2.89 8.91 10.48
N MET A 261 4.12 8.41 10.49
CA MET A 261 4.47 7.04 10.13
C MET A 261 4.50 6.08 11.32
N LEU A 262 3.81 6.45 12.40
CA LEU A 262 3.63 5.64 13.61
C LEU A 262 4.91 5.39 14.44
N PHE A 263 5.91 6.24 14.29
CA PHE A 263 7.06 6.29 15.19
C PHE A 263 6.78 7.32 16.29
N ALA A 264 6.33 6.87 17.45
CA ALA A 264 5.94 7.74 18.54
C ALA A 264 6.88 7.58 19.75
N GLY A 265 7.02 8.65 20.54
CA GLY A 265 7.80 8.61 21.79
C GLY A 265 9.25 8.22 21.55
N ASP A 266 9.68 7.13 22.21
CA ASP A 266 11.07 6.65 22.16
C ASP A 266 11.46 5.93 20.85
N ASP A 267 10.51 5.70 19.96
CA ASP A 267 10.83 5.06 18.66
C ASP A 267 11.81 5.89 17.83
N GLY A 268 11.73 7.21 17.89
CA GLY A 268 12.62 8.11 17.15
C GLY A 268 14.08 8.03 17.55
N VAL A 269 14.41 7.47 18.70
CA VAL A 269 15.79 7.29 19.20
C VAL A 269 16.31 5.87 18.99
N LYS A 270 15.53 4.98 18.41
CA LYS A 270 16.02 3.66 17.97
C LYS A 270 17.08 3.81 16.89
N LYS A 271 18.08 2.96 16.91
CA LYS A 271 19.05 2.84 15.83
C LYS A 271 18.40 2.21 14.60
N VAL A 272 18.69 2.72 13.42
CA VAL A 272 18.06 2.24 12.17
C VAL A 272 18.40 0.78 11.88
N LYS A 273 19.52 0.27 12.32
CA LYS A 273 19.95 -1.12 12.13
C LYS A 273 19.10 -2.17 12.89
N VAL A 274 18.40 -1.76 13.95
CA VAL A 274 17.56 -2.68 14.76
C VAL A 274 16.09 -2.68 14.36
N LEU A 275 15.72 -1.93 13.31
CA LEU A 275 14.35 -1.83 12.84
C LEU A 275 13.87 -3.14 12.21
N SER A 276 12.59 -3.48 12.46
CA SER A 276 11.89 -4.54 11.76
C SER A 276 11.71 -4.21 10.26
N GLY A 277 11.36 -5.21 9.44
CA GLY A 277 11.11 -5.02 8.02
C GLY A 277 10.07 -3.94 7.75
N GLY A 278 8.92 -4.00 8.42
CA GLY A 278 7.85 -3.00 8.29
C GLY A 278 8.26 -1.59 8.77
N GLU A 279 9.04 -1.49 9.85
CA GLU A 279 9.60 -0.21 10.32
C GLU A 279 10.57 0.39 9.30
N LYS A 280 11.45 -0.42 8.69
CA LYS A 280 12.34 0.01 7.61
C LYS A 280 11.56 0.56 6.41
N VAL A 281 10.53 -0.13 5.97
CA VAL A 281 9.66 0.33 4.88
C VAL A 281 9.00 1.66 5.23
N ARG A 282 8.45 1.82 6.43
CA ARG A 282 7.86 3.08 6.89
C ARG A 282 8.89 4.22 6.97
N CYS A 283 10.13 3.94 7.36
CA CYS A 283 11.24 4.91 7.29
C CYS A 283 11.55 5.32 5.85
N MET A 284 11.63 4.37 4.91
CA MET A 284 11.84 4.67 3.50
C MET A 284 10.70 5.53 2.91
N LEU A 285 9.46 5.26 3.26
CA LEU A 285 8.32 6.08 2.84
C LEU A 285 8.40 7.50 3.44
N SER A 286 8.84 7.63 4.71
CA SER A 286 9.11 8.94 5.32
C SER A 286 10.18 9.72 4.57
N LYS A 287 11.26 9.04 4.14
CA LYS A 287 12.33 9.61 3.30
C LYS A 287 11.76 10.15 1.99
N LEU A 288 10.94 9.38 1.29
CA LEU A 288 10.32 9.82 0.04
C LEU A 288 9.38 11.01 0.25
N MET A 289 8.59 11.02 1.32
CA MET A 289 7.71 12.14 1.62
C MET A 289 8.48 13.42 1.93
N ILE A 290 9.56 13.34 2.71
CA ILE A 290 10.35 14.52 3.12
C ILE A 290 11.19 15.10 1.97
N MET A 291 11.65 14.23 1.05
CA MET A 291 12.34 14.64 -0.18
C MET A 291 11.40 15.29 -1.20
N ALA A 292 10.12 14.99 -1.14
CA ALA A 292 9.08 15.56 -1.98
C ALA A 292 9.35 15.48 -3.50
N PRO A 293 9.72 14.31 -4.07
CA PRO A 293 9.94 14.13 -5.49
C PRO A 293 8.63 14.20 -6.28
N ASN A 294 8.71 14.51 -7.57
CA ASN A 294 7.57 14.46 -8.47
C ASN A 294 7.51 13.19 -9.33
N CYS A 295 8.53 12.36 -9.26
CA CYS A 295 8.57 11.01 -9.87
C CYS A 295 8.93 9.99 -8.78
N LEU A 296 8.10 8.98 -8.61
CA LEU A 296 8.35 7.86 -7.69
C LEU A 296 8.69 6.60 -8.46
N ILE A 297 9.77 5.94 -8.08
CA ILE A 297 10.16 4.61 -8.55
C ILE A 297 10.08 3.69 -7.34
N LEU A 298 9.10 2.76 -7.32
CA LEU A 298 8.81 1.93 -6.16
C LEU A 298 8.92 0.44 -6.54
N ASP A 299 9.95 -0.22 -6.03
CA ASP A 299 10.18 -1.65 -6.27
C ASP A 299 9.65 -2.48 -5.10
N GLU A 300 8.50 -3.13 -5.30
CA GLU A 300 7.80 -3.95 -4.31
C GLU A 300 7.59 -3.25 -2.94
N PRO A 301 7.01 -2.03 -2.92
CA PRO A 301 6.90 -1.23 -1.69
C PRO A 301 5.90 -1.81 -0.68
N THR A 302 5.08 -2.76 -1.08
CA THR A 302 4.08 -3.41 -0.23
C THR A 302 4.64 -4.57 0.59
N ASN A 303 5.85 -5.05 0.26
CA ASN A 303 6.49 -6.12 1.02
C ASN A 303 6.77 -5.69 2.46
N HIS A 304 6.52 -6.59 3.40
CA HIS A 304 6.70 -6.39 4.85
C HIS A 304 5.78 -5.34 5.49
N LEU A 305 4.78 -4.83 4.77
CA LEU A 305 3.76 -3.94 5.32
C LEU A 305 2.55 -4.73 5.80
N ASP A 306 1.96 -4.27 6.90
CA ASP A 306 0.64 -4.70 7.32
C ASP A 306 -0.46 -4.11 6.42
N MET A 307 -1.65 -4.64 6.50
CA MET A 307 -2.78 -4.26 5.65
C MET A 307 -3.15 -2.78 5.80
N GLU A 308 -3.04 -2.23 7.00
CA GLU A 308 -3.28 -0.83 7.30
C GLU A 308 -2.27 0.08 6.58
N SER A 309 -1.00 -0.30 6.61
CA SER A 309 0.07 0.44 5.92
C SER A 309 -0.03 0.32 4.39
N ILE A 310 -0.38 -0.87 3.87
CA ILE A 310 -0.65 -1.06 2.43
C ILE A 310 -1.81 -0.17 1.99
N THR A 311 -2.90 -0.14 2.74
CA THR A 311 -4.07 0.70 2.44
C THR A 311 -3.71 2.19 2.46
N ALA A 312 -2.96 2.64 3.44
CA ALA A 312 -2.50 4.02 3.54
C ALA A 312 -1.57 4.41 2.37
N LEU A 313 -0.64 3.54 2.00
CA LEU A 313 0.25 3.74 0.85
C LEU A 313 -0.55 3.81 -0.45
N ASN A 314 -1.46 2.89 -0.67
CA ASN A 314 -2.32 2.84 -1.84
C ASN A 314 -3.11 4.15 -1.99
N ASN A 315 -3.77 4.61 -0.93
CA ASN A 315 -4.52 5.86 -0.93
C ASN A 315 -3.61 7.08 -1.19
N GLY A 316 -2.40 7.08 -0.65
CA GLY A 316 -1.41 8.14 -0.90
C GLY A 316 -0.96 8.20 -2.36
N LEU A 317 -0.75 7.05 -2.99
CA LEU A 317 -0.34 6.96 -4.40
C LEU A 317 -1.48 7.29 -5.37
N ILE A 318 -2.72 6.90 -5.07
CA ILE A 318 -3.89 7.28 -5.88
C ILE A 318 -4.02 8.81 -5.96
N LYS A 319 -3.78 9.51 -4.86
CA LYS A 319 -3.86 10.98 -4.76
C LYS A 319 -2.61 11.70 -5.25
N PHE A 320 -1.50 11.01 -5.43
CA PHE A 320 -0.24 11.61 -5.84
C PHE A 320 -0.36 12.24 -7.24
N PRO A 321 -0.06 13.55 -7.38
CA PRO A 321 -0.23 14.24 -8.66
C PRO A 321 0.95 14.03 -9.63
N GLY A 322 2.01 13.34 -9.21
CA GLY A 322 3.19 13.06 -10.01
C GLY A 322 3.14 11.73 -10.74
N VAL A 323 4.26 11.37 -11.32
CA VAL A 323 4.46 10.12 -12.06
C VAL A 323 4.92 9.01 -11.13
N ILE A 324 4.40 7.81 -11.34
CA ILE A 324 4.76 6.61 -10.59
C ILE A 324 5.19 5.51 -11.55
N LEU A 325 6.35 4.93 -11.29
CA LEU A 325 6.82 3.67 -11.86
C LEU A 325 6.92 2.67 -10.71
N PHE A 326 6.18 1.59 -10.72
CA PHE A 326 6.17 0.67 -9.59
C PHE A 326 5.97 -0.79 -9.97
N SER A 327 6.37 -1.67 -9.09
CA SER A 327 6.04 -3.10 -9.12
C SER A 327 5.38 -3.48 -7.80
N SER A 328 4.43 -4.40 -7.84
CA SER A 328 3.82 -5.00 -6.65
C SER A 328 3.15 -6.32 -6.97
N GLN A 329 3.15 -7.25 -6.03
CA GLN A 329 2.39 -8.50 -6.10
C GLN A 329 0.95 -8.33 -5.58
N ASP A 330 0.63 -7.20 -4.95
CA ASP A 330 -0.72 -6.90 -4.48
C ASP A 330 -1.60 -6.47 -5.66
N HIS A 331 -2.51 -7.36 -6.08
CA HIS A 331 -3.42 -7.14 -7.21
C HIS A 331 -4.26 -5.87 -7.04
N GLN A 332 -4.85 -5.66 -5.88
CA GLN A 332 -5.69 -4.49 -5.59
C GLN A 332 -4.88 -3.19 -5.65
N PHE A 333 -3.65 -3.23 -5.17
CA PHE A 333 -2.73 -2.10 -5.21
C PHE A 333 -2.39 -1.70 -6.66
N VAL A 334 -2.09 -2.68 -7.51
CA VAL A 334 -1.84 -2.45 -8.95
C VAL A 334 -3.12 -1.94 -9.63
N GLN A 335 -4.25 -2.61 -9.44
CA GLN A 335 -5.53 -2.28 -10.07
C GLN A 335 -5.99 -0.85 -9.77
N THR A 336 -5.82 -0.38 -8.54
CA THR A 336 -6.31 0.94 -8.11
C THR A 336 -5.33 2.09 -8.36
N THR A 337 -4.04 1.78 -8.53
CA THR A 337 -2.99 2.80 -8.71
C THR A 337 -2.64 3.01 -10.17
N ALA A 338 -2.51 1.93 -10.96
CA ALA A 338 -2.00 2.00 -12.32
C ALA A 338 -3.06 2.46 -13.33
N ASN A 339 -2.64 3.30 -14.28
CA ASN A 339 -3.39 3.62 -15.50
C ASN A 339 -2.70 3.09 -16.76
N ARG A 340 -1.53 2.47 -16.62
CA ARG A 340 -0.74 1.89 -17.69
C ARG A 340 0.04 0.69 -17.18
N ILE A 341 0.07 -0.38 -17.97
CA ILE A 341 0.73 -1.63 -17.63
C ILE A 341 1.89 -1.86 -18.59
N ILE A 342 3.06 -2.15 -18.04
CA ILE A 342 4.23 -2.61 -18.81
C ILE A 342 4.64 -3.98 -18.27
N GLU A 343 4.80 -4.94 -19.17
CA GLU A 343 5.37 -6.25 -18.87
C GLU A 343 6.69 -6.41 -19.59
N LEU A 344 7.76 -6.66 -18.84
CA LEU A 344 9.08 -6.98 -19.40
C LEU A 344 9.11 -8.45 -19.77
N THR A 345 9.46 -8.74 -21.03
CA THR A 345 9.51 -10.09 -21.59
C THR A 345 10.93 -10.45 -21.98
N ASN A 346 11.17 -11.69 -22.37
CA ASN A 346 12.50 -12.15 -22.82
C ASN A 346 12.99 -11.44 -24.09
N THR A 347 12.08 -10.88 -24.89
CA THR A 347 12.37 -10.26 -26.19
C THR A 347 11.81 -8.83 -26.33
N GLY A 348 11.85 -8.04 -25.25
CA GLY A 348 11.36 -6.67 -25.25
C GLY A 348 10.30 -6.41 -24.18
N LEU A 349 9.25 -5.66 -24.52
CA LEU A 349 8.18 -5.32 -23.60
C LEU A 349 6.79 -5.31 -24.24
N ILE A 350 5.78 -5.49 -23.41
CA ILE A 350 4.37 -5.22 -23.74
C ILE A 350 3.97 -3.97 -22.98
N ASP A 351 3.41 -2.99 -23.66
CA ASP A 351 3.04 -1.69 -23.11
C ASP A 351 1.59 -1.35 -23.51
N LYS A 352 0.73 -1.17 -22.52
CA LYS A 352 -0.70 -0.87 -22.73
C LYS A 352 -1.22 0.15 -21.72
N GLN A 353 -1.93 1.15 -22.20
CA GLN A 353 -2.74 2.04 -21.37
C GLN A 353 -4.08 1.35 -21.06
N THR A 354 -4.14 0.73 -19.90
CA THR A 354 -5.28 -0.08 -19.46
C THR A 354 -5.22 -0.28 -17.95
N THR A 355 -6.30 -0.75 -17.36
CA THR A 355 -6.31 -1.23 -15.99
C THR A 355 -5.72 -2.64 -15.90
N TYR A 356 -5.36 -3.08 -14.69
CA TYR A 356 -4.75 -4.39 -14.52
C TYR A 356 -5.71 -5.55 -14.82
N ASP A 357 -6.98 -5.43 -14.42
CA ASP A 357 -8.00 -6.45 -14.72
C ASP A 357 -8.25 -6.57 -16.22
N GLU A 358 -8.34 -5.45 -16.93
CA GLU A 358 -8.50 -5.46 -18.40
C GLU A 358 -7.27 -6.05 -19.10
N TYR A 359 -6.07 -5.79 -18.57
CA TYR A 359 -4.83 -6.37 -19.08
C TYR A 359 -4.82 -7.89 -18.93
N LEU A 360 -5.21 -8.41 -17.77
CA LEU A 360 -5.26 -9.86 -17.52
C LEU A 360 -6.36 -10.57 -18.32
N ALA A 361 -7.50 -9.92 -18.55
CA ALA A 361 -8.62 -10.46 -19.31
C ALA A 361 -8.45 -10.45 -20.83
N ASN A 362 -7.37 -9.84 -21.35
CA ASN A 362 -7.16 -9.68 -22.79
C ASN A 362 -6.45 -10.88 -23.40
N ASP A 363 -7.20 -11.71 -24.15
CA ASP A 363 -6.69 -12.92 -24.80
C ASP A 363 -5.58 -12.65 -25.84
N GLU A 364 -5.62 -11.52 -26.55
CA GLU A 364 -4.59 -11.14 -27.53
C GLU A 364 -3.26 -10.84 -26.82
N LEU A 365 -3.32 -10.14 -25.68
CA LEU A 365 -2.15 -9.88 -24.85
C LEU A 365 -1.61 -11.15 -24.20
N ALA A 366 -2.48 -12.08 -23.79
CA ALA A 366 -2.07 -13.37 -23.26
C ALA A 366 -1.29 -14.18 -24.31
N ARG A 367 -1.77 -14.23 -25.56
CA ARG A 367 -1.06 -14.88 -26.68
C ARG A 367 0.27 -14.18 -26.99
N LYS A 368 0.28 -12.85 -27.01
CA LYS A 368 1.51 -12.08 -27.24
C LYS A 368 2.54 -12.36 -26.15
N ARG A 369 2.11 -12.43 -24.90
CA ARG A 369 2.95 -12.76 -23.74
C ARG A 369 3.59 -14.14 -23.89
N GLN A 370 2.80 -15.15 -24.27
CA GLN A 370 3.31 -16.49 -24.52
C GLN A 370 4.40 -16.50 -25.60
N ILE A 371 4.17 -15.84 -26.73
CA ILE A 371 5.14 -15.78 -27.85
C ILE A 371 6.44 -15.09 -27.42
N MET A 372 6.35 -13.98 -26.70
CA MET A 372 7.51 -13.18 -26.29
C MET A 372 8.29 -13.77 -25.09
N ASN A 373 7.68 -14.70 -24.35
CA ASN A 373 8.32 -15.43 -23.26
C ASN A 373 8.68 -16.89 -23.62
N MET A 374 8.33 -17.36 -24.83
CA MET A 374 8.87 -18.63 -25.31
C MET A 374 10.38 -18.48 -25.45
N ASP A 375 11.10 -19.27 -24.68
CA ASP A 375 12.54 -19.34 -24.75
C ASP A 375 12.99 -19.69 -26.16
N VAL A 376 14.04 -19.05 -26.60
CA VAL A 376 14.78 -19.38 -27.85
C VAL A 376 15.54 -20.72 -27.68
N ASP A 377 15.26 -21.50 -26.66
CA ASP A 377 15.79 -22.82 -26.37
C ASP A 377 15.09 -23.93 -27.20
N GLY A 378 15.07 -23.72 -28.47
CA GLY A 378 14.50 -24.66 -29.47
C GLY A 378 15.34 -24.85 -30.70
N GLU A 379 16.65 -24.77 -30.58
CA GLU A 379 17.58 -25.30 -31.59
C GLU A 379 18.68 -26.11 -30.89
N ASP A 380 18.41 -27.42 -30.79
CA ASP A 380 19.38 -28.50 -30.98
C ASP A 380 18.65 -29.75 -31.49
#